data_7eda3f49c753f059c0aef5d6a9577ef3
#
_entry.id   7eda3f49c753f059c0aef5d6a9577ef3
#
_cell.length_a   1.000
_cell.length_b   1.000
_cell.length_c   1.000
_cell.angle_alpha   90.00
_cell.angle_beta   90.00
_cell.angle_gamma   90.00
#
_symmetry.space_group_name_H-M   'P 1'
#
loop_
_entity.id
_entity.type
_entity.pdbx_description
1 polymer ?
#
loop_
_entity_poly.entity_id
_entity_poly.type
_entity_poly.pdbx_seq_one_letter_code
_entity_poly.pdbx_strand_id
1 'polypeptide(L)'
;MKILFVTKQDYHGVPNGGSAGSKRNFQLLSELADVDLYHIKTRKNLFAYLSLIFMYFPGITLQHIQEINQKCKDEKYSAIFLDASLFGGIAKYIKRKFNCKVVVFFHNCESDYFKMLSKKNIIKSLYYLYALFSERQCTKYADIIITLNRRDQKRIAEEYLRKSEYLIPVTFEDKFIKQKMNRQKQLCNEPVILFVGSFFLPNYEGVKWFIENALPLISAKLQIVGKGFEKVKYELEALNDKLEVIGTVQSIEPYYTDAACVVMPIFEGSGMKVKMAEALMYGKTVFGTKEAFEGYEIDCQKAGGLCNTGEEFVTAMNQFLKNPVYYNSYNRQIFMEKYSNSNVKTIFEEILREVST
;
A
#
# COMPACT_ATOMS: atom_id res chain seq x y z
N MET A 1 -12.06 24.44 -10.11
CA MET A 1 -12.80 23.16 -9.99
C MET A 1 -12.77 22.72 -8.54
N LYS A 2 -13.94 22.33 -7.98
CA LYS A 2 -14.05 21.90 -6.58
C LYS A 2 -14.36 20.41 -6.50
N ILE A 3 -13.65 19.68 -5.63
CA ILE A 3 -13.74 18.23 -5.45
C ILE A 3 -14.06 17.91 -3.99
N LEU A 4 -14.94 16.96 -3.73
CA LEU A 4 -15.10 16.36 -2.41
C LEU A 4 -14.29 15.06 -2.34
N PHE A 5 -13.25 15.03 -1.51
CA PHE A 5 -12.44 13.85 -1.24
C PHE A 5 -12.97 13.10 -0.01
N VAL A 6 -13.46 11.89 -0.21
CA VAL A 6 -14.06 11.05 0.83
C VAL A 6 -13.11 9.91 1.19
N THR A 7 -12.68 9.85 2.43
CA THR A 7 -11.76 8.80 2.92
C THR A 7 -12.14 8.30 4.32
N LYS A 8 -11.69 7.10 4.66
CA LYS A 8 -11.72 6.56 6.03
C LYS A 8 -10.36 6.62 6.73
N GLN A 9 -9.32 7.07 6.02
CA GLN A 9 -7.95 7.10 6.55
C GLN A 9 -7.72 8.32 7.44
N ASP A 10 -7.13 8.08 8.60
CA ASP A 10 -6.68 9.14 9.50
C ASP A 10 -5.28 9.60 9.11
N TYR A 11 -5.13 10.87 8.76
CA TYR A 11 -3.85 11.48 8.36
C TYR A 11 -3.01 12.00 9.52
N HIS A 12 -3.58 12.02 10.75
CA HIS A 12 -2.90 12.46 11.97
C HIS A 12 -2.23 11.30 12.73
N GLY A 13 -2.59 10.05 12.39
CA GLY A 13 -2.03 8.85 13.00
C GLY A 13 -0.67 8.45 12.40
N VAL A 14 -0.06 7.41 12.99
CA VAL A 14 1.15 6.81 12.44
C VAL A 14 0.84 6.22 11.05
N PRO A 15 1.57 6.63 10.01
CA PRO A 15 1.32 6.15 8.66
C PRO A 15 1.38 4.61 8.56
N ASN A 16 0.43 4.06 7.83
CA ASN A 16 0.48 2.68 7.35
C ASN A 16 0.33 2.69 5.82
N GLY A 17 0.50 1.54 5.17
CA GLY A 17 0.49 1.48 3.70
C GLY A 17 -0.77 2.09 3.07
N GLY A 18 -1.95 1.85 3.63
CA GLY A 18 -3.21 2.40 3.14
C GLY A 18 -3.33 3.90 3.37
N SER A 19 -2.96 4.38 4.57
CA SER A 19 -3.01 5.82 4.87
C SER A 19 -1.99 6.64 4.09
N ALA A 20 -0.82 6.07 3.77
CA ALA A 20 0.21 6.73 2.97
C ALA A 20 -0.27 6.98 1.52
N GLY A 21 -0.87 5.97 0.88
CA GLY A 21 -1.44 6.11 -0.46
C GLY A 21 -2.60 7.09 -0.52
N SER A 22 -3.51 7.01 0.45
CA SER A 22 -4.65 7.94 0.59
C SER A 22 -4.19 9.39 0.79
N LYS A 23 -3.23 9.61 1.70
CA LYS A 23 -2.65 10.93 1.96
C LYS A 23 -1.98 11.51 0.72
N ARG A 24 -1.21 10.68 -0.02
CA ARG A 24 -0.60 11.07 -1.30
C ARG A 24 -1.66 11.51 -2.31
N ASN A 25 -2.75 10.73 -2.48
CA ASN A 25 -3.84 11.08 -3.40
C ASN A 25 -4.45 12.44 -3.04
N PHE A 26 -4.77 12.64 -1.75
CA PHE A 26 -5.32 13.91 -1.27
C PHE A 26 -4.36 15.08 -1.51
N GLN A 27 -3.07 14.92 -1.20
CA GLN A 27 -2.07 15.97 -1.38
C GLN A 27 -1.92 16.38 -2.86
N LEU A 28 -1.76 15.40 -3.76
CA LEU A 28 -1.59 15.68 -5.19
C LEU A 28 -2.86 16.32 -5.80
N LEU A 29 -4.04 15.87 -5.41
CA LEU A 29 -5.28 16.50 -5.84
C LEU A 29 -5.41 17.94 -5.31
N SER A 30 -5.01 18.19 -4.05
CA SER A 30 -5.05 19.53 -3.44
C SER A 30 -4.05 20.50 -4.04
N GLU A 31 -2.98 20.01 -4.68
CA GLU A 31 -2.08 20.85 -5.48
C GLU A 31 -2.67 21.27 -6.83
N LEU A 32 -3.66 20.53 -7.34
CA LEU A 32 -4.21 20.68 -8.68
C LEU A 32 -5.62 21.28 -8.70
N ALA A 33 -6.36 21.21 -7.60
CA ALA A 33 -7.75 21.63 -7.49
C ALA A 33 -8.09 22.11 -6.07
N ASP A 34 -9.24 22.76 -5.92
CA ASP A 34 -9.84 23.04 -4.61
C ASP A 34 -10.49 21.75 -4.06
N VAL A 35 -9.97 21.20 -2.97
CA VAL A 35 -10.36 19.90 -2.46
C VAL A 35 -10.85 19.99 -1.01
N ASP A 36 -12.13 19.70 -0.82
CA ASP A 36 -12.73 19.51 0.51
C ASP A 36 -12.52 18.08 1.00
N LEU A 37 -11.95 17.92 2.18
CA LEU A 37 -11.79 16.61 2.82
C LEU A 37 -13.02 16.22 3.62
N TYR A 38 -13.56 15.03 3.40
CA TYR A 38 -14.57 14.41 4.26
C TYR A 38 -14.04 13.09 4.82
N HIS A 39 -13.80 13.06 6.12
CA HIS A 39 -13.31 11.88 6.81
C HIS A 39 -14.46 11.06 7.41
N ILE A 40 -14.66 9.84 6.94
CA ILE A 40 -15.62 8.87 7.48
C ILE A 40 -15.06 8.29 8.79
N LYS A 41 -15.53 8.81 9.93
CA LYS A 41 -15.18 8.28 11.25
C LYS A 41 -16.06 7.07 11.57
N THR A 42 -15.42 5.94 11.86
CA THR A 42 -16.15 4.72 12.26
C THR A 42 -16.97 4.98 13.51
N ARG A 43 -18.29 4.77 13.41
CA ARG A 43 -19.25 4.93 14.51
C ARG A 43 -19.76 3.54 14.92
N LYS A 44 -19.70 3.23 16.21
CA LYS A 44 -20.23 1.99 16.79
C LYS A 44 -21.51 2.31 17.55
N ASN A 45 -22.63 2.46 16.87
CA ASN A 45 -23.94 2.71 17.45
C ASN A 45 -25.00 1.84 16.75
N LEU A 46 -26.23 1.83 17.29
CA LEU A 46 -27.33 1.06 16.72
C LEU A 46 -27.60 1.41 15.25
N PHE A 47 -27.44 2.68 14.86
CA PHE A 47 -27.59 3.15 13.49
C PHE A 47 -26.52 2.57 12.53
N ALA A 48 -25.34 2.17 13.05
CA ALA A 48 -24.35 1.48 12.25
C ALA A 48 -24.84 0.09 11.82
N TYR A 49 -25.55 -0.61 12.68
CA TYR A 49 -26.15 -1.91 12.35
C TYR A 49 -27.32 -1.76 11.37
N LEU A 50 -28.16 -0.73 11.51
CA LEU A 50 -29.24 -0.45 10.53
C LEU A 50 -28.66 -0.19 9.13
N SER A 51 -27.49 0.42 9.02
CA SER A 51 -26.85 0.69 7.72
C SER A 51 -26.46 -0.58 6.98
N LEU A 52 -26.24 -1.70 7.68
CA LEU A 52 -25.99 -3.02 7.08
C LEU A 52 -27.19 -3.54 6.28
N ILE A 53 -28.42 -3.25 6.74
CA ILE A 53 -29.66 -3.62 6.03
C ILE A 53 -29.70 -2.95 4.64
N PHE A 54 -29.16 -1.74 4.55
CA PHE A 54 -29.05 -1.01 3.27
C PHE A 54 -27.81 -1.36 2.47
N MET A 55 -27.11 -2.44 2.84
CA MET A 55 -25.91 -2.94 2.17
C MET A 55 -24.75 -1.93 2.10
N TYR A 56 -24.67 -0.99 3.06
CA TYR A 56 -23.46 -0.21 3.26
C TYR A 56 -22.38 -1.06 3.94
N PHE A 57 -21.13 -0.84 3.54
CA PHE A 57 -20.02 -1.55 4.18
C PHE A 57 -19.95 -1.20 5.69
N PRO A 58 -19.63 -2.17 6.57
CA PRO A 58 -19.56 -1.95 8.01
C PRO A 58 -18.70 -0.73 8.39
N GLY A 59 -19.29 0.17 9.19
CA GLY A 59 -18.69 1.45 9.58
C GLY A 59 -19.16 2.67 8.77
N ILE A 60 -19.84 2.47 7.63
CA ILE A 60 -20.52 3.52 6.89
C ILE A 60 -21.97 3.59 7.35
N THR A 61 -22.43 4.75 7.80
CA THR A 61 -23.78 4.93 8.36
C THR A 61 -24.62 5.86 7.50
N LEU A 62 -25.95 5.80 7.67
CA LEU A 62 -26.88 6.74 7.03
C LEU A 62 -26.55 8.20 7.39
N GLN A 63 -25.99 8.43 8.58
CA GLN A 63 -25.57 9.76 8.97
C GLN A 63 -24.43 10.30 8.10
N HIS A 64 -23.44 9.46 7.73
CA HIS A 64 -22.42 9.88 6.78
C HIS A 64 -23.02 10.24 5.41
N ILE A 65 -24.04 9.50 4.97
CA ILE A 65 -24.77 9.82 3.73
C ILE A 65 -25.50 11.17 3.83
N GLN A 66 -26.11 11.47 4.98
CA GLN A 66 -26.76 12.77 5.23
C GLN A 66 -25.74 13.92 5.25
N GLU A 67 -24.59 13.74 5.90
CA GLU A 67 -23.51 14.73 5.95
C GLU A 67 -22.91 15.01 4.55
N ILE A 68 -22.67 13.96 3.75
CA ILE A 68 -22.24 14.10 2.35
C ILE A 68 -23.31 14.78 1.50
N ASN A 69 -24.58 14.41 1.70
CA ASN A 69 -25.69 15.03 0.99
C ASN A 69 -25.79 16.54 1.32
N GLN A 70 -25.57 16.91 2.58
CA GLN A 70 -25.60 18.32 2.98
C GLN A 70 -24.46 19.09 2.29
N LYS A 71 -23.23 18.56 2.34
CA LYS A 71 -22.09 19.16 1.63
C LYS A 71 -22.37 19.36 0.13
N CYS A 72 -22.93 18.35 -0.53
CA CYS A 72 -23.26 18.44 -1.95
C CYS A 72 -24.42 19.39 -2.28
N LYS A 73 -25.22 19.80 -1.28
CA LYS A 73 -26.25 20.84 -1.42
C LYS A 73 -25.69 22.23 -1.19
N ASP A 74 -24.77 22.34 -0.23
CA ASP A 74 -24.17 23.61 0.17
C ASP A 74 -23.13 24.09 -0.85
N GLU A 75 -22.47 23.12 -1.51
CA GLU A 75 -21.39 23.35 -2.42
C GLU A 75 -21.56 22.57 -3.75
N LYS A 76 -21.22 23.20 -4.86
CA LYS A 76 -21.21 22.55 -6.18
C LYS A 76 -19.88 21.88 -6.44
N TYR A 77 -19.81 20.56 -6.25
CA TYR A 77 -18.64 19.77 -6.62
C TYR A 77 -18.71 19.33 -8.08
N SER A 78 -17.61 19.47 -8.81
CA SER A 78 -17.43 18.93 -10.17
C SER A 78 -17.28 17.41 -10.11
N ALA A 79 -16.56 16.91 -9.11
CA ALA A 79 -16.38 15.50 -8.87
C ALA A 79 -16.34 15.15 -7.38
N ILE A 80 -16.71 13.90 -7.08
CA ILE A 80 -16.52 13.30 -5.75
C ILE A 80 -15.54 12.15 -5.89
N PHE A 81 -14.41 12.28 -5.20
CA PHE A 81 -13.35 11.28 -5.18
C PHE A 81 -13.54 10.36 -3.97
N LEU A 82 -13.87 9.10 -4.23
CA LEU A 82 -14.08 8.06 -3.23
C LEU A 82 -12.79 7.24 -3.09
N ASP A 83 -12.07 7.46 -2.02
CA ASP A 83 -10.74 6.89 -1.78
C ASP A 83 -10.79 5.47 -1.18
N ALA A 84 -11.78 4.68 -1.54
CA ALA A 84 -11.87 3.25 -1.23
C ALA A 84 -12.98 2.57 -2.06
N SER A 85 -12.74 1.31 -2.46
CA SER A 85 -13.74 0.45 -3.10
C SER A 85 -14.91 0.06 -2.19
N LEU A 86 -14.77 0.30 -0.88
CA LEU A 86 -15.82 0.03 0.12
C LEU A 86 -16.91 1.12 0.17
N PHE A 87 -16.81 2.16 -0.66
CA PHE A 87 -17.77 3.27 -0.72
C PHE A 87 -18.85 3.11 -1.79
N GLY A 88 -19.13 1.88 -2.27
CA GLY A 88 -20.09 1.62 -3.34
C GLY A 88 -21.51 2.14 -3.07
N GLY A 89 -21.99 2.06 -1.83
CA GLY A 89 -23.27 2.63 -1.44
C GLY A 89 -23.29 4.16 -1.57
N ILE A 90 -22.17 4.82 -1.27
CA ILE A 90 -21.98 6.28 -1.45
C ILE A 90 -21.97 6.61 -2.95
N ALA A 91 -21.20 5.87 -3.76
CA ALA A 91 -21.12 6.06 -5.20
C ALA A 91 -22.52 5.99 -5.85
N LYS A 92 -23.29 4.94 -5.52
CA LYS A 92 -24.68 4.78 -5.98
C LYS A 92 -25.58 5.95 -5.57
N TYR A 93 -25.49 6.39 -4.30
CA TYR A 93 -26.30 7.48 -3.77
C TYR A 93 -26.03 8.78 -4.52
N ILE A 94 -24.74 9.15 -4.62
CA ILE A 94 -24.29 10.37 -5.28
C ILE A 94 -24.72 10.38 -6.75
N LYS A 95 -24.43 9.31 -7.50
CA LYS A 95 -24.72 9.23 -8.93
C LYS A 95 -26.20 9.31 -9.26
N ARG A 96 -27.08 8.90 -8.33
CA ARG A 96 -28.52 8.99 -8.50
C ARG A 96 -29.11 10.35 -8.12
N LYS A 97 -28.42 11.12 -7.30
CA LYS A 97 -29.00 12.32 -6.71
C LYS A 97 -28.37 13.62 -7.20
N PHE A 98 -27.11 13.58 -7.60
CA PHE A 98 -26.36 14.75 -8.00
C PHE A 98 -25.79 14.59 -9.42
N ASN A 99 -25.75 15.73 -10.13
CA ASN A 99 -25.11 15.78 -11.44
C ASN A 99 -23.63 16.14 -11.28
N CYS A 100 -22.84 15.18 -10.73
CA CYS A 100 -21.40 15.30 -10.59
C CYS A 100 -20.73 13.99 -10.97
N LYS A 101 -19.47 14.06 -11.33
CA LYS A 101 -18.66 12.87 -11.66
C LYS A 101 -18.27 12.13 -10.37
N VAL A 102 -18.20 10.81 -10.43
CA VAL A 102 -17.78 9.95 -9.33
C VAL A 102 -16.49 9.23 -9.74
N VAL A 103 -15.42 9.51 -9.02
CA VAL A 103 -14.11 8.84 -9.18
C VAL A 103 -13.92 7.89 -8.01
N VAL A 104 -13.57 6.63 -8.27
CA VAL A 104 -13.32 5.64 -7.22
C VAL A 104 -11.91 5.09 -7.33
N PHE A 105 -11.17 5.16 -6.21
CA PHE A 105 -9.83 4.62 -6.09
C PHE A 105 -9.85 3.26 -5.38
N PHE A 106 -9.39 2.23 -6.04
CA PHE A 106 -9.21 0.89 -5.47
C PHE A 106 -7.76 0.74 -4.98
N HIS A 107 -7.55 0.86 -3.67
CA HIS A 107 -6.24 0.58 -3.06
C HIS A 107 -5.86 -0.90 -3.12
N ASN A 108 -6.86 -1.76 -3.24
CA ASN A 108 -6.77 -3.20 -3.57
C ASN A 108 -8.19 -3.69 -3.93
N CYS A 109 -8.31 -4.95 -4.32
CA CYS A 109 -9.61 -5.65 -4.33
C CYS A 109 -9.90 -6.09 -2.90
N GLU A 110 -10.69 -5.31 -2.16
CA GLU A 110 -11.05 -5.58 -0.75
C GLU A 110 -11.78 -6.91 -0.59
N SER A 111 -12.54 -7.32 -1.60
CA SER A 111 -13.19 -8.63 -1.61
C SER A 111 -12.18 -9.77 -1.52
N ASP A 112 -11.06 -9.72 -2.26
CA ASP A 112 -10.01 -10.73 -2.18
C ASP A 112 -9.33 -10.75 -0.80
N TYR A 113 -9.09 -9.57 -0.21
CA TYR A 113 -8.56 -9.46 1.15
C TYR A 113 -9.50 -10.08 2.19
N PHE A 114 -10.79 -9.75 2.17
CA PHE A 114 -11.74 -10.33 3.10
C PHE A 114 -12.01 -11.82 2.84
N LYS A 115 -11.92 -12.28 1.59
CA LYS A 115 -11.97 -13.72 1.25
C LYS A 115 -10.81 -14.49 1.88
N MET A 116 -9.60 -13.96 1.86
CA MET A 116 -8.44 -14.54 2.54
C MET A 116 -8.68 -14.64 4.06
N LEU A 117 -9.17 -13.55 4.67
CA LEU A 117 -9.47 -13.53 6.12
C LEU A 117 -10.64 -14.41 6.52
N SER A 118 -11.61 -14.66 5.63
CA SER A 118 -12.80 -15.48 5.90
C SER A 118 -12.47 -16.95 6.16
N LYS A 119 -11.35 -17.44 5.62
CA LYS A 119 -10.86 -18.80 5.90
C LYS A 119 -10.56 -19.04 7.38
N LYS A 120 -10.24 -17.98 8.13
CA LYS A 120 -9.87 -18.04 9.56
C LYS A 120 -10.98 -17.57 10.51
N ASN A 121 -12.05 -16.91 10.00
CA ASN A 121 -13.09 -16.31 10.84
C ASN A 121 -14.42 -16.09 10.09
N ILE A 122 -15.51 -16.70 10.60
CA ILE A 122 -16.83 -16.66 9.97
C ILE A 122 -17.41 -15.23 9.86
N ILE A 123 -17.11 -14.34 10.80
CA ILE A 123 -17.56 -12.95 10.73
C ILE A 123 -16.94 -12.25 9.51
N LYS A 124 -15.71 -12.64 9.13
CA LYS A 124 -15.04 -12.11 7.94
C LYS A 124 -15.69 -12.55 6.63
N SER A 125 -16.45 -13.66 6.64
CA SER A 125 -17.25 -14.07 5.48
C SER A 125 -18.38 -13.07 5.19
N LEU A 126 -18.97 -12.48 6.22
CA LEU A 126 -19.95 -11.42 6.04
C LEU A 126 -19.31 -10.14 5.47
N TYR A 127 -18.13 -9.76 5.97
CA TYR A 127 -17.37 -8.63 5.41
C TYR A 127 -17.01 -8.86 3.94
N TYR A 128 -16.69 -10.10 3.56
CA TYR A 128 -16.46 -10.47 2.17
C TYR A 128 -17.67 -10.18 1.27
N LEU A 129 -18.87 -10.56 1.71
CA LEU A 129 -20.11 -10.30 0.96
C LEU A 129 -20.38 -8.79 0.83
N TYR A 130 -20.18 -8.02 1.90
CA TYR A 130 -20.31 -6.55 1.83
C TYR A 130 -19.26 -5.91 0.92
N ALA A 131 -18.04 -6.42 0.91
CA ALA A 131 -16.99 -5.93 0.02
C ALA A 131 -17.34 -6.20 -1.45
N LEU A 132 -17.75 -7.44 -1.80
CA LEU A 132 -18.22 -7.79 -3.15
C LEU A 132 -19.35 -6.87 -3.62
N PHE A 133 -20.36 -6.67 -2.75
CA PHE A 133 -21.48 -5.81 -3.10
C PHE A 133 -21.04 -4.35 -3.29
N SER A 134 -20.17 -3.85 -2.41
CA SER A 134 -19.65 -2.49 -2.49
C SER A 134 -18.83 -2.27 -3.78
N GLU A 135 -17.91 -3.17 -4.09
CA GLU A 135 -17.11 -3.10 -5.32
C GLU A 135 -17.96 -3.15 -6.57
N ARG A 136 -19.00 -4.02 -6.58
CA ARG A 136 -19.98 -4.05 -7.68
C ARG A 136 -20.74 -2.73 -7.82
N GLN A 137 -21.08 -2.04 -6.72
CA GLN A 137 -21.70 -0.72 -6.80
C GLN A 137 -20.70 0.34 -7.28
N CYS A 138 -19.44 0.31 -6.80
CA CYS A 138 -18.39 1.20 -7.29
C CYS A 138 -18.22 1.06 -8.79
N THR A 139 -18.06 -0.16 -9.30
CA THR A 139 -17.85 -0.41 -10.74
C THR A 139 -19.05 -0.04 -11.59
N LYS A 140 -20.27 -0.10 -11.04
CA LYS A 140 -21.50 0.27 -11.75
C LYS A 140 -21.75 1.78 -11.81
N TYR A 141 -21.38 2.52 -10.75
CA TYR A 141 -21.80 3.91 -10.59
C TYR A 141 -20.65 4.93 -10.66
N ALA A 142 -19.40 4.48 -10.68
CA ALA A 142 -18.28 5.37 -10.94
C ALA A 142 -18.21 5.78 -12.42
N ASP A 143 -17.86 7.03 -12.68
CA ASP A 143 -17.48 7.51 -14.00
C ASP A 143 -16.04 7.07 -14.32
N ILE A 144 -15.15 7.16 -13.32
CA ILE A 144 -13.75 6.79 -13.44
C ILE A 144 -13.38 5.84 -12.30
N ILE A 145 -12.70 4.76 -12.64
CA ILE A 145 -12.12 3.79 -11.71
C ILE A 145 -10.60 3.83 -11.84
N ILE A 146 -9.93 3.92 -10.70
CA ILE A 146 -8.47 3.90 -10.59
C ILE A 146 -8.07 2.66 -9.82
N THR A 147 -7.07 1.91 -10.32
CA THR A 147 -6.46 0.77 -9.61
C THR A 147 -4.96 0.97 -9.44
N LEU A 148 -4.35 0.26 -8.50
CA LEU A 148 -2.91 0.35 -8.25
C LEU A 148 -2.08 -0.33 -9.33
N ASN A 149 -2.57 -1.43 -9.91
CA ASN A 149 -1.78 -2.29 -10.79
C ASN A 149 -2.65 -3.09 -11.77
N ARG A 150 -2.00 -3.77 -12.72
CA ARG A 150 -2.66 -4.56 -13.76
C ARG A 150 -3.38 -5.81 -13.21
N ARG A 151 -2.89 -6.41 -12.11
CA ARG A 151 -3.57 -7.54 -11.45
C ARG A 151 -4.97 -7.13 -10.97
N ASP A 152 -5.03 -6.01 -10.24
CA ASP A 152 -6.30 -5.51 -9.68
C ASP A 152 -7.24 -5.04 -10.81
N GLN A 153 -6.69 -4.40 -11.87
CA GLN A 153 -7.43 -4.05 -13.07
C GLN A 153 -8.07 -5.28 -13.74
N LYS A 154 -7.27 -6.36 -13.92
CA LYS A 154 -7.75 -7.62 -14.50
C LYS A 154 -8.81 -8.26 -13.59
N ARG A 155 -8.57 -8.27 -12.28
CA ARG A 155 -9.50 -8.83 -11.28
C ARG A 155 -10.86 -8.14 -11.32
N ILE A 156 -10.88 -6.80 -11.40
CA ILE A 156 -12.12 -6.01 -11.51
C ILE A 156 -12.82 -6.31 -12.84
N ALA A 157 -12.07 -6.42 -13.93
CA ALA A 157 -12.62 -6.72 -15.25
C ALA A 157 -13.28 -8.12 -15.28
N GLU A 158 -12.66 -9.12 -14.69
CA GLU A 158 -13.18 -10.48 -14.61
C GLU A 158 -14.42 -10.60 -13.71
N GLU A 159 -14.40 -9.95 -12.53
CA GLU A 159 -15.46 -10.10 -11.54
C GLU A 159 -16.68 -9.21 -11.82
N TYR A 160 -16.44 -7.97 -12.32
CA TYR A 160 -17.48 -6.95 -12.44
C TYR A 160 -17.72 -6.49 -13.88
N LEU A 161 -17.05 -7.10 -14.87
CA LEU A 161 -17.17 -6.78 -16.30
C LEU A 161 -16.88 -5.30 -16.61
N ARG A 162 -15.99 -4.68 -15.82
CA ARG A 162 -15.57 -3.28 -15.97
C ARG A 162 -14.07 -3.14 -15.74
N LYS A 163 -13.35 -2.60 -16.72
CA LYS A 163 -11.92 -2.27 -16.59
C LYS A 163 -11.76 -0.90 -15.93
N SER A 164 -10.73 -0.73 -15.08
CA SER A 164 -10.36 0.60 -14.61
C SER A 164 -9.77 1.44 -15.75
N GLU A 165 -10.07 2.73 -15.74
CA GLU A 165 -9.60 3.69 -16.72
C GLU A 165 -8.12 4.03 -16.49
N TYR A 166 -7.72 4.15 -15.21
CA TYR A 166 -6.37 4.57 -14.84
C TYR A 166 -5.67 3.57 -13.91
N LEU A 167 -4.33 3.53 -14.03
CA LEU A 167 -3.44 2.84 -13.11
C LEU A 167 -2.59 3.88 -12.36
N ILE A 168 -2.73 3.93 -11.04
CA ILE A 168 -1.91 4.79 -10.18
C ILE A 168 -1.24 3.93 -9.12
N PRO A 169 0.02 3.53 -9.30
CA PRO A 169 0.72 2.62 -8.39
C PRO A 169 1.02 3.26 -7.05
N VAL A 170 1.56 2.47 -6.14
CA VAL A 170 2.16 3.00 -4.90
C VAL A 170 3.35 3.87 -5.28
N THR A 171 3.32 5.13 -4.84
CA THR A 171 4.41 6.09 -5.08
C THR A 171 4.76 6.86 -3.83
N PHE A 172 5.94 7.47 -3.83
CA PHE A 172 6.43 8.33 -2.77
C PHE A 172 6.99 9.64 -3.32
N GLU A 173 6.97 10.66 -2.46
CA GLU A 173 7.83 11.81 -2.63
C GLU A 173 9.29 11.36 -2.51
N ASP A 174 10.13 11.82 -3.42
CA ASP A 174 11.54 11.47 -3.40
C ASP A 174 12.28 12.15 -2.23
N LYS A 175 12.68 11.36 -1.26
CA LYS A 175 13.44 11.81 -0.08
C LYS A 175 14.91 11.39 -0.11
N PHE A 176 15.34 10.74 -1.19
CA PHE A 176 16.68 10.19 -1.28
C PHE A 176 17.75 11.27 -1.49
N ILE A 177 18.77 11.29 -0.64
CA ILE A 177 19.94 12.17 -0.73
C ILE A 177 21.20 11.32 -0.92
N LYS A 178 21.69 11.23 -2.17
CA LYS A 178 22.84 10.39 -2.55
C LYS A 178 24.12 10.65 -1.73
N GLN A 179 24.32 11.89 -1.31
CA GLN A 179 25.52 12.28 -0.53
C GLN A 179 25.61 11.60 0.84
N LYS A 180 24.48 11.20 1.42
CA LYS A 180 24.46 10.50 2.72
C LYS A 180 24.98 9.06 2.62
N MET A 181 24.84 8.40 1.47
CA MET A 181 25.33 7.02 1.29
C MET A 181 26.84 6.89 1.25
N ASN A 182 27.55 7.93 0.83
CA ASN A 182 29.02 7.86 0.64
C ASN A 182 29.80 7.95 1.96
N ARG A 183 29.18 8.38 3.06
CA ARG A 183 29.87 8.63 4.35
C ARG A 183 30.01 7.39 5.23
N GLN A 184 29.21 6.35 5.05
CA GLN A 184 29.13 5.22 5.98
C GLN A 184 29.79 3.91 5.52
N LYS A 185 30.25 3.85 4.26
CA LYS A 185 30.92 2.67 3.68
C LYS A 185 32.18 2.20 4.42
N GLN A 186 32.71 3.03 5.33
CA GLN A 186 34.00 2.77 6.00
C GLN A 186 33.90 2.17 7.42
N LEU A 187 32.69 2.04 8.00
CA LEU A 187 32.55 1.75 9.43
C LEU A 187 31.94 0.38 9.80
N CYS A 188 31.37 -0.37 8.88
CA CYS A 188 30.74 -1.66 9.20
C CYS A 188 31.56 -2.83 8.67
N ASN A 189 32.11 -3.64 9.58
CA ASN A 189 32.85 -4.87 9.27
C ASN A 189 31.92 -6.00 8.78
N GLU A 190 30.60 -5.92 8.99
CA GLU A 190 29.64 -6.96 8.64
C GLU A 190 28.44 -6.36 7.88
N PRO A 191 28.06 -6.92 6.70
CA PRO A 191 26.92 -6.45 5.93
C PRO A 191 25.61 -6.57 6.71
N VAL A 192 24.72 -5.58 6.53
CA VAL A 192 23.39 -5.57 7.14
C VAL A 192 22.33 -5.80 6.07
N ILE A 193 21.48 -6.78 6.32
CA ILE A 193 20.22 -7.02 5.59
C ILE A 193 19.11 -6.29 6.33
N LEU A 194 18.26 -5.58 5.63
CA LEU A 194 17.17 -4.83 6.23
C LEU A 194 15.81 -5.45 5.88
N PHE A 195 14.95 -5.61 6.89
CA PHE A 195 13.52 -5.77 6.71
C PHE A 195 12.79 -4.55 7.27
N VAL A 196 11.90 -3.93 6.47
CA VAL A 196 11.05 -2.83 6.92
C VAL A 196 9.58 -3.24 6.84
N GLY A 197 8.84 -3.02 7.92
CA GLY A 197 7.39 -3.25 7.93
C GLY A 197 6.79 -3.26 9.33
N SER A 198 5.53 -2.86 9.49
CA SER A 198 4.82 -2.98 10.76
C SER A 198 4.54 -4.44 11.12
N PHE A 199 4.37 -4.72 12.41
CA PHE A 199 3.90 -6.01 12.91
C PHE A 199 2.47 -6.27 12.40
N PHE A 200 2.39 -7.19 11.47
CA PHE A 200 1.20 -7.66 10.80
C PHE A 200 1.43 -9.12 10.44
N LEU A 201 0.42 -9.98 10.56
CA LEU A 201 0.63 -11.43 10.53
C LEU A 201 1.47 -11.91 9.33
N PRO A 202 1.20 -11.55 8.07
CA PRO A 202 2.03 -11.93 6.93
C PRO A 202 3.48 -11.43 7.00
N ASN A 203 3.73 -10.25 7.60
CA ASN A 203 5.09 -9.74 7.80
C ASN A 203 5.83 -10.56 8.86
N TYR A 204 5.16 -10.84 9.97
CA TYR A 204 5.73 -11.63 11.06
C TYR A 204 6.03 -13.05 10.63
N GLU A 205 5.05 -13.75 10.02
CA GLU A 205 5.21 -15.13 9.53
C GLU A 205 6.33 -15.22 8.49
N GLY A 206 6.38 -14.27 7.55
CA GLY A 206 7.42 -14.24 6.52
C GLY A 206 8.81 -14.01 7.08
N VAL A 207 8.97 -13.04 7.99
CA VAL A 207 10.27 -12.75 8.63
C VAL A 207 10.71 -13.93 9.50
N LYS A 208 9.82 -14.49 10.33
CA LYS A 208 10.12 -15.66 11.15
C LYS A 208 10.57 -16.84 10.30
N TRP A 209 9.85 -17.10 9.21
CA TRP A 209 10.23 -18.14 8.25
C TRP A 209 11.64 -17.89 7.67
N PHE A 210 11.98 -16.64 7.31
CA PHE A 210 13.30 -16.28 6.78
C PHE A 210 14.41 -16.50 7.83
N ILE A 211 14.15 -16.12 9.08
CA ILE A 211 15.07 -16.33 10.20
C ILE A 211 15.38 -17.81 10.38
N GLU A 212 14.38 -18.67 10.29
CA GLU A 212 14.51 -20.12 10.52
C GLU A 212 15.12 -20.85 9.31
N ASN A 213 14.80 -20.44 8.07
CA ASN A 213 15.08 -21.22 6.85
C ASN A 213 16.20 -20.64 5.97
N ALA A 214 16.62 -19.39 6.17
CA ALA A 214 17.63 -18.77 5.32
C ALA A 214 18.75 -18.08 6.11
N LEU A 215 18.43 -17.27 7.11
CA LEU A 215 19.38 -16.44 7.86
C LEU A 215 20.57 -17.21 8.46
N PRO A 216 20.42 -18.43 9.00
CA PRO A 216 21.55 -19.18 9.56
C PRO A 216 22.70 -19.43 8.55
N LEU A 217 22.35 -19.55 7.26
CA LEU A 217 23.29 -19.84 6.18
C LEU A 217 23.74 -18.59 5.41
N ILE A 218 23.34 -17.39 5.86
CA ILE A 218 23.71 -16.10 5.23
C ILE A 218 24.76 -15.39 6.11
N SER A 219 25.82 -14.87 5.47
CA SER A 219 26.92 -14.19 6.16
C SER A 219 26.66 -12.68 6.30
N ALA A 220 25.59 -12.32 7.02
CA ALA A 220 25.20 -10.93 7.28
C ALA A 220 24.27 -10.85 8.50
N LYS A 221 24.15 -9.66 9.11
CA LYS A 221 23.16 -9.38 10.14
C LYS A 221 21.81 -9.02 9.53
N LEU A 222 20.72 -9.40 10.19
CA LEU A 222 19.36 -8.97 9.83
C LEU A 222 18.88 -7.93 10.83
N GLN A 223 18.49 -6.75 10.34
CA GLN A 223 17.78 -5.75 11.13
C GLN A 223 16.30 -5.70 10.72
N ILE A 224 15.42 -5.71 11.74
CA ILE A 224 13.96 -5.59 11.57
C ILE A 224 13.50 -4.24 12.10
N VAL A 225 13.02 -3.38 11.21
CA VAL A 225 12.52 -2.04 11.53
C VAL A 225 11.03 -1.96 11.25
N GLY A 226 10.26 -1.55 12.27
CA GLY A 226 8.83 -1.25 12.09
C GLY A 226 8.00 -1.42 13.36
N LYS A 227 6.93 -0.64 13.38
CA LYS A 227 6.04 -0.54 14.53
C LYS A 227 5.44 -1.90 14.90
N GLY A 228 5.53 -2.24 16.18
CA GLY A 228 4.91 -3.41 16.78
C GLY A 228 5.84 -4.62 16.88
N PHE A 229 6.97 -4.67 16.15
CA PHE A 229 7.94 -5.74 16.25
C PHE A 229 8.66 -5.76 17.62
N GLU A 230 8.71 -4.64 18.33
CA GLU A 230 9.20 -4.56 19.71
C GLU A 230 8.47 -5.53 20.66
N LYS A 231 7.25 -5.92 20.36
CA LYS A 231 6.45 -6.86 21.18
C LYS A 231 6.94 -8.31 21.10
N VAL A 232 7.59 -8.65 20.00
CA VAL A 232 8.10 -10.00 19.71
C VAL A 232 9.64 -10.03 19.63
N LYS A 233 10.30 -8.96 20.06
CA LYS A 233 11.75 -8.80 20.00
C LYS A 233 12.50 -10.00 20.59
N TYR A 234 12.25 -10.29 21.85
CA TYR A 234 12.94 -11.39 22.57
C TYR A 234 12.65 -12.76 21.95
N GLU A 235 11.43 -12.98 21.47
CA GLU A 235 11.06 -14.21 20.79
C GLU A 235 11.85 -14.42 19.51
N LEU A 236 11.94 -13.38 18.67
CA LEU A 236 12.65 -13.47 17.40
C LEU A 236 14.17 -13.51 17.56
N GLU A 237 14.75 -12.66 18.44
CA GLU A 237 16.19 -12.62 18.67
C GLU A 237 16.73 -13.91 19.30
N ALA A 238 15.89 -14.67 20.03
CA ALA A 238 16.25 -15.99 20.53
C ALA A 238 16.43 -17.05 19.42
N LEU A 239 15.91 -16.81 18.20
CA LEU A 239 16.02 -17.75 17.08
C LEU A 239 17.38 -17.68 16.37
N ASN A 240 18.06 -16.53 16.41
CA ASN A 240 19.33 -16.35 15.71
C ASN A 240 20.11 -15.14 16.26
N ASP A 241 21.40 -15.33 16.55
CA ASP A 241 22.32 -14.31 17.09
C ASP A 241 22.68 -13.18 16.12
N LYS A 242 22.45 -13.39 14.80
CA LYS A 242 22.63 -12.37 13.76
C LYS A 242 21.43 -11.44 13.60
N LEU A 243 20.39 -11.60 14.43
CA LEU A 243 19.16 -10.81 14.33
C LEU A 243 19.16 -9.66 15.34
N GLU A 244 18.76 -8.49 14.88
CA GLU A 244 18.49 -7.31 15.69
C GLU A 244 17.10 -6.76 15.39
N VAL A 245 16.20 -6.76 16.37
CA VAL A 245 14.87 -6.17 16.27
C VAL A 245 14.89 -4.74 16.82
N ILE A 246 14.86 -3.77 15.93
CA ILE A 246 14.84 -2.33 16.27
C ILE A 246 13.44 -1.88 16.70
N GLY A 247 12.39 -2.37 16.03
CA GLY A 247 11.01 -1.97 16.30
C GLY A 247 10.66 -0.60 15.71
N THR A 248 9.89 0.21 16.46
CA THR A 248 9.41 1.53 16.03
C THR A 248 10.53 2.56 16.01
N VAL A 249 10.68 3.29 14.91
CA VAL A 249 11.67 4.36 14.74
C VAL A 249 11.02 5.66 14.27
N GLN A 250 11.67 6.80 14.51
CA GLN A 250 11.22 8.10 14.01
C GLN A 250 11.48 8.26 12.50
N SER A 251 12.59 7.71 12.00
CA SER A 251 12.95 7.72 10.58
C SER A 251 13.53 6.37 10.16
N ILE A 252 13.07 5.87 9.03
CA ILE A 252 13.60 4.64 8.41
C ILE A 252 14.82 4.93 7.50
N GLU A 253 15.07 6.19 7.17
CA GLU A 253 16.12 6.62 6.25
C GLU A 253 17.52 6.11 6.63
N PRO A 254 17.99 6.23 7.89
CA PRO A 254 19.30 5.73 8.28
C PRO A 254 19.46 4.23 8.01
N TYR A 255 18.45 3.45 8.33
CA TYR A 255 18.47 1.99 8.14
C TYR A 255 18.53 1.61 6.66
N TYR A 256 17.75 2.29 5.80
CA TYR A 256 17.91 2.09 4.36
C TYR A 256 19.29 2.53 3.86
N THR A 257 19.84 3.62 4.39
CA THR A 257 21.16 4.11 3.99
C THR A 257 22.25 3.09 4.29
N ASP A 258 22.22 2.50 5.48
CA ASP A 258 23.28 1.61 6.00
C ASP A 258 23.16 0.17 5.48
N ALA A 259 21.97 -0.28 5.14
CA ALA A 259 21.73 -1.63 4.66
C ALA A 259 22.46 -1.93 3.34
N ALA A 260 23.06 -3.11 3.24
CA ALA A 260 23.58 -3.64 1.99
C ALA A 260 22.46 -4.00 1.01
N CYS A 261 21.40 -4.63 1.51
CA CYS A 261 20.21 -5.01 0.74
C CYS A 261 18.98 -5.08 1.63
N VAL A 262 17.83 -5.23 1.00
CA VAL A 262 16.52 -5.41 1.64
C VAL A 262 16.01 -6.80 1.36
N VAL A 263 15.43 -7.45 2.37
CA VAL A 263 14.75 -8.73 2.24
C VAL A 263 13.24 -8.57 2.41
N MET A 264 12.47 -9.24 1.56
CA MET A 264 11.00 -9.21 1.59
C MET A 264 10.41 -10.62 1.46
N PRO A 265 10.47 -11.43 2.52
CA PRO A 265 9.94 -12.79 2.55
C PRO A 265 8.44 -12.76 2.82
N ILE A 266 7.67 -12.22 1.89
CA ILE A 266 6.22 -12.07 1.99
C ILE A 266 5.55 -13.13 1.12
N PHE A 267 4.84 -14.07 1.74
CA PHE A 267 4.21 -15.18 1.03
C PHE A 267 2.71 -14.98 0.82
N GLU A 268 2.07 -14.17 1.67
CA GLU A 268 0.65 -13.85 1.58
C GLU A 268 0.42 -12.35 1.66
N GLY A 269 -0.60 -11.87 0.96
CA GLY A 269 -1.01 -10.47 1.01
C GLY A 269 -1.91 -10.08 -0.14
N SER A 270 -2.37 -8.85 -0.14
CA SER A 270 -3.09 -8.23 -1.24
C SER A 270 -2.47 -6.88 -1.58
N GLY A 271 -2.63 -6.43 -2.81
CA GLY A 271 -2.12 -5.15 -3.28
C GLY A 271 -0.59 -5.06 -3.38
N MET A 272 -0.12 -3.89 -3.79
CA MET A 272 1.31 -3.58 -3.90
C MET A 272 1.94 -3.38 -2.52
N LYS A 273 3.15 -3.89 -2.34
CA LYS A 273 3.87 -3.77 -1.07
C LYS A 273 4.58 -2.42 -0.99
N VAL A 274 4.10 -1.53 -0.14
CA VAL A 274 4.62 -0.17 0.05
C VAL A 274 6.14 -0.16 0.27
N LYS A 275 6.67 -1.09 1.07
CA LYS A 275 8.10 -1.25 1.36
C LYS A 275 8.97 -1.50 0.11
N MET A 276 8.40 -2.05 -0.98
CA MET A 276 9.10 -2.22 -2.24
C MET A 276 9.39 -0.85 -2.87
N ALA A 277 8.40 0.01 -3.02
CA ALA A 277 8.62 1.37 -3.55
C ALA A 277 9.59 2.18 -2.70
N GLU A 278 9.57 2.01 -1.35
CA GLU A 278 10.56 2.62 -0.46
C GLU A 278 11.98 2.10 -0.74
N ALA A 279 12.16 0.77 -0.86
CA ALA A 279 13.46 0.19 -1.18
C ALA A 279 13.99 0.67 -2.54
N LEU A 280 13.11 0.77 -3.55
CA LEU A 280 13.46 1.32 -4.88
C LEU A 280 13.85 2.80 -4.77
N MET A 281 13.15 3.60 -3.94
CA MET A 281 13.46 5.01 -3.69
C MET A 281 14.89 5.19 -3.16
N TYR A 282 15.31 4.34 -2.24
CA TYR A 282 16.68 4.36 -1.71
C TYR A 282 17.70 3.62 -2.59
N GLY A 283 17.30 3.13 -3.77
CA GLY A 283 18.18 2.39 -4.67
C GLY A 283 18.75 1.13 -4.02
N LYS A 284 17.97 0.41 -3.22
CA LYS A 284 18.42 -0.81 -2.55
C LYS A 284 18.18 -2.04 -3.41
N THR A 285 19.16 -2.95 -3.40
CA THR A 285 18.98 -4.30 -3.95
C THR A 285 17.96 -5.04 -3.09
N VAL A 286 16.97 -5.69 -3.73
CA VAL A 286 15.84 -6.33 -3.06
C VAL A 286 15.79 -7.82 -3.38
N PHE A 287 15.82 -8.65 -2.34
CA PHE A 287 15.54 -10.08 -2.44
C PHE A 287 14.15 -10.36 -1.87
N GLY A 288 13.26 -10.89 -2.68
CA GLY A 288 11.87 -11.06 -2.26
C GLY A 288 11.15 -12.19 -2.97
N THR A 289 10.02 -12.59 -2.38
CA THR A 289 9.13 -13.59 -2.97
C THR A 289 8.35 -13.01 -4.15
N LYS A 290 7.69 -13.89 -4.92
CA LYS A 290 6.76 -13.47 -5.98
C LYS A 290 5.71 -12.49 -5.46
N GLU A 291 5.18 -12.72 -4.25
CA GLU A 291 4.18 -11.82 -3.64
C GLU A 291 4.77 -10.45 -3.25
N ALA A 292 6.06 -10.40 -2.88
CA ALA A 292 6.74 -9.13 -2.60
C ALA A 292 6.86 -8.24 -3.85
N PHE A 293 7.09 -8.84 -5.01
CA PHE A 293 7.18 -8.16 -6.31
C PHE A 293 5.83 -7.91 -6.98
N GLU A 294 4.75 -8.47 -6.44
CA GLU A 294 3.42 -8.38 -7.05
C GLU A 294 2.97 -6.94 -7.29
N GLY A 295 2.54 -6.67 -8.53
CA GLY A 295 2.09 -5.36 -8.97
C GLY A 295 3.20 -4.40 -9.40
N TYR A 296 4.48 -4.76 -9.23
CA TYR A 296 5.62 -3.98 -9.68
C TYR A 296 6.08 -4.41 -11.08
N GLU A 297 6.19 -3.46 -11.99
CA GLU A 297 6.69 -3.68 -13.35
C GLU A 297 8.22 -3.49 -13.40
N ILE A 298 8.95 -4.45 -12.81
CA ILE A 298 10.41 -4.44 -12.70
C ILE A 298 11.00 -5.78 -13.09
N ASP A 299 12.25 -5.78 -13.54
CA ASP A 299 13.05 -6.97 -13.72
C ASP A 299 13.59 -7.42 -12.36
N CYS A 300 13.05 -8.53 -11.83
CA CYS A 300 13.40 -9.02 -10.50
C CYS A 300 14.89 -9.37 -10.37
N GLN A 301 15.56 -9.82 -11.44
CA GLN A 301 16.97 -10.16 -11.39
C GLN A 301 17.86 -8.92 -11.31
N LYS A 302 17.51 -7.86 -12.05
CA LYS A 302 18.21 -6.56 -11.94
C LYS A 302 17.90 -5.87 -10.60
N ALA A 303 16.70 -6.08 -10.06
CA ALA A 303 16.32 -5.53 -8.77
C ALA A 303 17.05 -6.19 -7.59
N GLY A 304 17.49 -7.44 -7.75
CA GLY A 304 18.20 -8.23 -6.76
C GLY A 304 17.96 -9.71 -6.91
N GLY A 305 16.76 -10.22 -6.65
CA GLY A 305 16.43 -11.62 -6.85
C GLY A 305 15.01 -11.98 -6.47
N LEU A 306 14.37 -12.82 -7.29
CA LEU A 306 13.12 -13.49 -6.98
C LEU A 306 13.44 -14.78 -6.24
N CYS A 307 13.05 -14.86 -4.97
CA CYS A 307 13.36 -15.96 -4.06
C CYS A 307 12.10 -16.44 -3.37
N ASN A 308 11.68 -17.68 -3.59
CA ASN A 308 10.47 -18.25 -2.98
C ASN A 308 10.80 -19.36 -1.98
N THR A 309 12.06 -19.85 -1.95
CA THR A 309 12.55 -20.90 -1.04
C THR A 309 13.75 -20.40 -0.24
N GLY A 310 14.05 -21.05 0.89
CA GLY A 310 15.24 -20.73 1.70
C GLY A 310 16.54 -20.86 0.92
N GLU A 311 16.66 -21.90 0.09
CA GLU A 311 17.83 -22.14 -0.74
C GLU A 311 18.04 -21.02 -1.78
N GLU A 312 16.96 -20.55 -2.43
CA GLU A 312 17.01 -19.41 -3.38
C GLU A 312 17.49 -18.13 -2.67
N PHE A 313 16.96 -17.82 -1.48
CA PHE A 313 17.44 -16.69 -0.68
C PHE A 313 18.92 -16.83 -0.32
N VAL A 314 19.31 -17.98 0.22
CA VAL A 314 20.70 -18.24 0.63
C VAL A 314 21.66 -18.09 -0.55
N THR A 315 21.33 -18.71 -1.69
CA THR A 315 22.18 -18.68 -2.88
C THR A 315 22.33 -17.26 -3.43
N ALA A 316 21.20 -16.58 -3.68
CA ALA A 316 21.20 -15.24 -4.28
C ALA A 316 21.86 -14.21 -3.35
N MET A 317 21.55 -14.24 -2.05
CA MET A 317 22.08 -13.29 -1.10
C MET A 317 23.56 -13.50 -0.80
N ASN A 318 24.03 -14.74 -0.63
CA ASN A 318 25.46 -15.01 -0.44
C ASN A 318 26.27 -14.67 -1.71
N GLN A 319 25.72 -14.86 -2.90
CA GLN A 319 26.36 -14.40 -4.13
C GLN A 319 26.51 -12.88 -4.16
N PHE A 320 25.47 -12.14 -3.80
CA PHE A 320 25.49 -10.68 -3.69
C PHE A 320 26.46 -10.19 -2.62
N LEU A 321 26.48 -10.84 -1.45
CA LEU A 321 27.31 -10.42 -0.30
C LEU A 321 28.81 -10.62 -0.51
N LYS A 322 29.26 -11.37 -1.51
CA LYS A 322 30.68 -11.44 -1.90
C LYS A 322 31.21 -10.07 -2.35
N ASN A 323 30.40 -9.27 -3.05
CA ASN A 323 30.72 -7.92 -3.50
C ASN A 323 29.47 -7.03 -3.40
N PRO A 324 29.05 -6.60 -2.21
CA PRO A 324 27.78 -5.94 -2.02
C PRO A 324 27.76 -4.54 -2.66
N VAL A 325 26.71 -4.27 -3.43
CA VAL A 325 26.47 -2.98 -4.06
C VAL A 325 25.40 -2.25 -3.24
N TYR A 326 25.82 -1.29 -2.43
CA TYR A 326 24.94 -0.52 -1.53
C TYR A 326 23.94 0.42 -2.27
N TYR A 327 24.16 0.64 -3.55
CA TYR A 327 23.29 1.46 -4.39
C TYR A 327 23.05 0.78 -5.74
N ASN A 328 21.84 0.29 -5.92
CA ASN A 328 21.36 -0.30 -7.16
C ASN A 328 20.77 0.80 -8.05
N SER A 329 21.51 1.22 -9.08
CA SER A 329 21.10 2.29 -9.98
C SER A 329 19.86 1.94 -10.79
N TYR A 330 19.66 0.66 -11.15
CA TYR A 330 18.48 0.18 -11.84
C TYR A 330 17.22 0.41 -10.98
N ASN A 331 17.26 -0.01 -9.71
CA ASN A 331 16.13 0.17 -8.79
C ASN A 331 15.78 1.65 -8.59
N ARG A 332 16.80 2.48 -8.47
CA ARG A 332 16.61 3.93 -8.36
C ARG A 332 16.01 4.54 -9.63
N GLN A 333 16.47 4.13 -10.80
CA GLN A 333 15.92 4.58 -12.08
C GLN A 333 14.45 4.19 -12.20
N ILE A 334 14.10 2.93 -11.91
CA ILE A 334 12.72 2.45 -11.94
C ILE A 334 11.83 3.23 -10.96
N PHE A 335 12.33 3.57 -9.76
CA PHE A 335 11.59 4.44 -8.85
C PHE A 335 11.28 5.79 -9.50
N MET A 336 12.29 6.46 -10.05
CA MET A 336 12.11 7.76 -10.69
C MET A 336 11.16 7.72 -11.87
N GLU A 337 11.18 6.67 -12.67
CA GLU A 337 10.37 6.52 -13.86
C GLU A 337 8.92 6.10 -13.58
N LYS A 338 8.68 5.32 -12.50
CA LYS A 338 7.37 4.68 -12.29
C LYS A 338 6.75 4.92 -10.92
N TYR A 339 7.56 5.10 -9.87
CA TYR A 339 7.08 5.06 -8.48
C TYR A 339 7.32 6.34 -7.68
N SER A 340 7.74 7.42 -8.32
CA SER A 340 7.79 8.75 -7.71
C SER A 340 6.45 9.48 -7.86
N ASN A 341 6.13 10.38 -6.93
CA ASN A 341 4.89 11.17 -6.97
C ASN A 341 4.78 12.05 -8.22
N SER A 342 5.90 12.50 -8.80
CA SER A 342 5.91 13.30 -10.02
C SER A 342 5.26 12.57 -11.20
N ASN A 343 5.43 11.24 -11.29
CA ASN A 343 4.87 10.47 -12.40
C ASN A 343 3.35 10.32 -12.34
N VAL A 344 2.76 10.32 -11.15
CA VAL A 344 1.31 10.17 -11.01
C VAL A 344 0.59 11.52 -11.01
N LYS A 345 1.30 12.62 -10.84
CA LYS A 345 0.70 13.96 -10.90
C LYS A 345 0.08 14.24 -12.27
N THR A 346 0.75 13.87 -13.35
CA THR A 346 0.23 14.01 -14.73
C THR A 346 -1.04 13.19 -14.95
N ILE A 347 -1.12 12.00 -14.35
CA ILE A 347 -2.34 11.15 -14.43
C ILE A 347 -3.50 11.85 -13.70
N PHE A 348 -3.26 12.45 -12.53
CA PHE A 348 -4.30 13.22 -11.85
C PHE A 348 -4.73 14.44 -12.65
N GLU A 349 -3.83 15.13 -13.36
CA GLU A 349 -4.19 16.22 -14.27
C GLU A 349 -5.10 15.75 -15.41
N GLU A 350 -4.85 14.58 -15.98
CA GLU A 350 -5.72 13.98 -17.01
C GLU A 350 -7.10 13.67 -16.45
N ILE A 351 -7.17 13.02 -15.27
CA ILE A 351 -8.43 12.73 -14.58
C ILE A 351 -9.22 14.02 -14.33
N LEU A 352 -8.55 15.09 -13.87
CA LEU A 352 -9.19 16.37 -13.60
C LEU A 352 -9.73 17.04 -14.86
N ARG A 353 -9.08 16.91 -16.00
CA ARG A 353 -9.61 17.39 -17.29
C ARG A 353 -10.88 16.60 -17.67
N GLU A 354 -10.87 15.25 -17.55
CA GLU A 354 -11.99 14.40 -17.88
C GLU A 354 -13.23 14.68 -17.00
N VAL A 355 -13.04 14.96 -15.71
CA VAL A 355 -14.18 15.28 -14.82
C VAL A 355 -14.66 16.73 -14.94
N SER A 356 -13.95 17.59 -15.65
CA SER A 356 -14.33 18.97 -15.91
C SER A 356 -15.24 19.11 -17.14
N THR A 357 -15.24 18.11 -18.00
CA THR A 357 -16.12 17.98 -19.17
C THR A 357 -17.42 17.25 -18.81
#